data_0c6aaa636143fb6b28180f97dae93495
#
_entry.id   0c6aaa636143fb6b28180f97dae93495
#
_cell.length_a   1.000
_cell.length_b   1.000
_cell.length_c   1.000
_cell.angle_alpha   90.00
_cell.angle_beta   90.00
_cell.angle_gamma   90.00
#
_symmetry.space_group_name_H-M   'P 1'
#
loop_
_entity.id
_entity.type
_entity.pdbx_description
1 polymer ?
#
loop_
_entity_poly.entity_id
_entity_poly.type
_entity_poly.pdbx_seq_one_letter_code
_entity_poly.pdbx_strand_id
1 'polypeptide(L)'
;MALTLKHLFRKKITTQFPEKRLETSRRIRGQQFVWRADLCTGCATCAKSCPHGIIHIETSKNGGNKYLVDKIEFDIGRCMFCGLCIEACPYNALFMGQSYEQGRYTRALLWADKETVMSPDNKMSAYGHPEMEAGMPEQTLLVYGQISKDTVGKDD
;
A
#
# COMPACT_ATOMS: atom_id res chain seq x y z
N MET A 1 24.21 -22.15 -26.88
CA MET A 1 23.94 -23.54 -26.48
C MET A 1 24.47 -23.84 -25.07
N ALA A 2 25.76 -23.68 -24.73
CA ALA A 2 26.29 -24.03 -23.39
C ALA A 2 25.62 -23.29 -22.23
N LEU A 3 25.28 -22.01 -22.37
CA LEU A 3 24.58 -21.19 -21.34
C LEU A 3 23.16 -21.70 -21.10
N THR A 4 22.43 -22.05 -22.13
CA THR A 4 21.04 -22.54 -22.01
C THR A 4 21.03 -23.94 -21.36
N LEU A 5 22.00 -24.80 -21.71
CA LEU A 5 22.17 -26.09 -21.06
C LEU A 5 22.48 -25.95 -19.56
N LYS A 6 23.34 -24.98 -19.18
CA LYS A 6 23.62 -24.68 -17.78
C LYS A 6 22.37 -24.23 -17.02
N HIS A 7 21.49 -23.46 -17.66
CA HIS A 7 20.23 -23.01 -17.04
C HIS A 7 19.21 -24.13 -16.84
N LEU A 8 19.26 -25.20 -17.65
CA LEU A 8 18.37 -26.35 -17.50
C LEU A 8 18.57 -27.08 -16.15
N PHE A 9 19.82 -27.10 -15.65
CA PHE A 9 20.15 -27.73 -14.37
C PHE A 9 20.21 -26.75 -13.18
N ARG A 10 19.85 -25.48 -13.41
CA ARG A 10 19.85 -24.47 -12.37
C ARG A 10 18.55 -24.51 -11.54
N LYS A 11 18.66 -24.25 -10.24
CA LYS A 11 17.50 -24.11 -9.36
C LYS A 11 16.56 -23.01 -9.88
N LYS A 12 15.27 -23.25 -9.83
CA LYS A 12 14.22 -22.29 -10.23
C LYS A 12 14.35 -21.00 -9.40
N ILE A 13 14.17 -19.86 -10.05
CA ILE A 13 14.15 -18.52 -9.42
C ILE A 13 12.73 -17.99 -9.33
N THR A 14 11.81 -18.52 -10.15
CA THR A 14 10.41 -18.11 -10.19
C THR A 14 9.60 -18.75 -9.07
N THR A 15 8.61 -18.02 -8.56
CA THR A 15 7.60 -18.54 -7.63
C THR A 15 6.35 -18.99 -8.38
N GLN A 16 5.65 -19.96 -7.84
CA GLN A 16 4.39 -20.45 -8.40
C GLN A 16 3.22 -19.58 -7.90
N PHE A 17 3.12 -18.37 -8.45
CA PHE A 17 1.96 -17.53 -8.18
C PHE A 17 0.71 -18.10 -8.91
N PRO A 18 -0.48 -18.16 -8.29
CA PRO A 18 -0.85 -17.55 -7.00
C PRO A 18 -0.68 -18.45 -5.77
N GLU A 19 -0.29 -19.73 -5.93
CA GLU A 19 -0.19 -20.71 -4.82
C GLU A 19 0.90 -20.31 -3.82
N LYS A 20 2.03 -19.84 -4.32
CA LYS A 20 3.14 -19.32 -3.51
C LYS A 20 3.33 -17.84 -3.80
N ARG A 21 3.21 -17.01 -2.76
CA ARG A 21 3.34 -15.55 -2.86
C ARG A 21 4.60 -15.10 -2.15
N LEU A 22 5.28 -14.14 -2.75
CA LEU A 22 6.37 -13.43 -2.09
C LEU A 22 5.82 -12.38 -1.13
N GLU A 23 6.52 -12.15 -0.05
CA GLU A 23 6.23 -11.02 0.82
C GLU A 23 6.42 -9.70 0.08
N THR A 24 5.47 -8.79 0.28
CA THR A 24 5.55 -7.45 -0.32
C THR A 24 6.65 -6.63 0.35
N SER A 25 7.30 -5.78 -0.44
CA SER A 25 8.30 -4.86 0.12
C SER A 25 7.67 -3.98 1.21
N ARG A 26 8.39 -3.76 2.31
CA ARG A 26 7.96 -2.86 3.39
C ARG A 26 7.66 -1.44 2.92
N ARG A 27 8.27 -0.99 1.82
CA ARG A 27 8.06 0.33 1.19
C ARG A 27 7.21 0.26 -0.08
N ILE A 28 6.39 -0.77 -0.23
CA ILE A 28 5.53 -0.90 -1.41
C ILE A 28 4.51 0.25 -1.46
N ARG A 29 4.27 0.77 -2.65
CA ARG A 29 3.12 1.63 -2.95
C ARG A 29 2.01 0.76 -3.54
N GLY A 30 1.30 0.06 -2.64
CA GLY A 30 0.22 -0.83 -3.05
C GLY A 30 -1.01 -0.06 -3.52
N GLN A 31 -1.94 -0.78 -4.12
CA GLN A 31 -3.17 -0.23 -4.71
C GLN A 31 -4.26 0.03 -3.66
N GLN A 32 -3.86 0.33 -2.44
CA GLN A 32 -4.76 0.51 -1.30
C GLN A 32 -4.29 1.69 -0.47
N PHE A 33 -5.22 2.43 0.08
CA PHE A 33 -4.94 3.45 1.09
C PHE A 33 -5.35 2.94 2.47
N VAL A 34 -4.60 3.37 3.48
CA VAL A 34 -4.94 3.17 4.89
C VAL A 34 -5.02 4.54 5.55
N TRP A 35 -6.14 4.82 6.15
CA TRP A 35 -6.39 6.11 6.77
C TRP A 35 -6.64 5.97 8.28
N ARG A 36 -5.91 6.78 9.04
CA ARG A 36 -6.01 6.88 10.51
C ARG A 36 -6.86 8.09 10.88
N ALA A 37 -8.12 7.83 11.23
CA ALA A 37 -9.08 8.88 11.61
C ALA A 37 -8.68 9.60 12.90
N ASP A 38 -8.01 8.91 13.83
CA ASP A 38 -7.51 9.44 15.10
C ASP A 38 -6.45 10.54 14.93
N LEU A 39 -5.65 10.45 13.87
CA LEU A 39 -4.59 11.40 13.54
C LEU A 39 -5.05 12.50 12.57
N CYS A 40 -6.10 12.25 11.81
CA CYS A 40 -6.56 13.16 10.76
C CYS A 40 -7.30 14.37 11.33
N THR A 41 -6.89 15.57 10.91
CA THR A 41 -7.54 16.84 11.29
C THR A 41 -8.49 17.40 10.23
N GLY A 42 -8.67 16.69 9.10
CA GLY A 42 -9.54 17.15 8.02
C GLY A 42 -9.00 18.35 7.22
N CYS A 43 -7.69 18.62 7.25
CA CYS A 43 -7.07 19.79 6.60
C CYS A 43 -7.10 19.75 5.06
N ALA A 44 -7.50 18.65 4.46
CA ALA A 44 -7.58 18.41 3.01
C ALA A 44 -6.27 18.65 2.23
N THR A 45 -5.10 18.68 2.88
CA THR A 45 -3.81 18.87 2.22
C THR A 45 -3.52 17.73 1.24
N CYS A 46 -3.85 16.47 1.60
CA CYS A 46 -3.72 15.32 0.71
C CYS A 46 -4.55 15.47 -0.58
N ALA A 47 -5.77 16.00 -0.49
CA ALA A 47 -6.62 16.25 -1.65
C ALA A 47 -6.05 17.36 -2.54
N LYS A 48 -5.51 18.43 -1.95
CA LYS A 48 -4.85 19.55 -2.67
C LYS A 48 -3.55 19.12 -3.36
N SER A 49 -2.80 18.21 -2.76
CA SER A 49 -1.54 17.70 -3.31
C SER A 49 -1.74 16.63 -4.37
N CYS A 50 -2.96 16.15 -4.56
CA CYS A 50 -3.25 15.14 -5.56
C CYS A 50 -3.35 15.74 -6.96
N PRO A 51 -2.44 15.39 -7.91
CA PRO A 51 -2.46 15.97 -9.26
C PRO A 51 -3.69 15.55 -10.07
N HIS A 52 -4.29 14.41 -9.74
CA HIS A 52 -5.47 13.88 -10.41
C HIS A 52 -6.80 14.23 -9.72
N GLY A 53 -6.76 14.87 -8.54
CA GLY A 53 -7.95 15.24 -7.80
C GLY A 53 -8.85 14.05 -7.42
N ILE A 54 -8.23 12.91 -7.09
CA ILE A 54 -8.94 11.65 -6.81
C ILE A 54 -9.43 11.53 -5.37
N ILE A 55 -9.07 12.47 -4.50
CA ILE A 55 -9.37 12.41 -3.06
C ILE A 55 -10.48 13.40 -2.78
N HIS A 56 -11.61 12.91 -2.33
CA HIS A 56 -12.77 13.71 -1.95
C HIS A 56 -12.91 13.68 -0.43
N ILE A 57 -12.90 14.87 0.19
CA ILE A 57 -13.01 15.03 1.64
C ILE A 57 -14.11 16.03 1.93
N GLU A 58 -15.06 15.62 2.76
CA GLU A 58 -16.07 16.50 3.35
C GLU A 58 -15.85 16.57 4.85
N THR A 59 -15.87 17.79 5.38
CA THR A 59 -15.63 18.03 6.80
C THR A 59 -16.71 18.92 7.38
N SER A 60 -17.17 18.61 8.59
CA SER A 60 -18.04 19.45 9.41
C SER A 60 -17.30 20.03 10.61
N LYS A 61 -17.78 21.16 11.13
CA LYS A 61 -17.31 21.72 12.39
C LYS A 61 -18.13 21.12 13.53
N ASN A 62 -17.49 20.40 14.40
CA ASN A 62 -18.09 20.04 15.67
C ASN A 62 -17.99 21.27 16.60
N GLY A 63 -19.03 21.62 17.36
CA GLY A 63 -19.20 22.84 18.18
C GLY A 63 -17.99 23.36 18.99
N GLY A 64 -16.81 22.82 18.79
CA GLY A 64 -15.47 23.29 19.14
C GLY A 64 -14.62 23.47 17.90
N ASN A 65 -13.42 23.97 18.04
CA ASN A 65 -12.49 24.33 16.94
C ASN A 65 -11.91 23.11 16.18
N LYS A 66 -12.51 21.91 16.29
CA LYS A 66 -12.07 20.69 15.61
C LYS A 66 -12.96 20.39 14.42
N TYR A 67 -12.33 20.08 13.27
CA TYR A 67 -13.01 19.52 12.12
C TYR A 67 -13.15 18.01 12.28
N LEU A 68 -14.33 17.50 11.93
CA LEU A 68 -14.58 16.08 11.77
C LEU A 68 -14.60 15.76 10.28
N VAL A 69 -13.99 14.65 9.90
CA VAL A 69 -14.07 14.14 8.54
C VAL A 69 -15.34 13.29 8.43
N ASP A 70 -16.36 13.86 7.80
CA ASP A 70 -17.63 13.17 7.58
C ASP A 70 -17.48 12.12 6.48
N LYS A 71 -16.82 12.53 5.39
CA LYS A 71 -16.62 11.69 4.21
C LYS A 71 -15.19 11.81 3.72
N ILE A 72 -14.59 10.67 3.40
CA ILE A 72 -13.33 10.58 2.67
C ILE A 72 -13.45 9.45 1.67
N GLU A 73 -13.15 9.74 0.41
CA GLU A 73 -13.25 8.80 -0.70
C GLU A 73 -12.05 8.95 -1.62
N PHE A 74 -11.65 7.83 -2.22
CA PHE A 74 -10.53 7.75 -3.16
C PHE A 74 -10.97 7.06 -4.45
N ASP A 75 -10.84 7.72 -5.60
CA ASP A 75 -11.02 7.09 -6.91
C ASP A 75 -9.75 6.34 -7.30
N ILE A 76 -9.62 5.10 -6.83
CA ILE A 76 -8.46 4.24 -7.10
C ILE A 76 -8.26 4.01 -8.60
N GLY A 77 -9.35 4.00 -9.37
CA GLY A 77 -9.31 3.78 -10.83
C GLY A 77 -8.57 4.87 -11.62
N ARG A 78 -8.36 6.06 -11.02
CA ARG A 78 -7.57 7.17 -11.61
C ARG A 78 -6.28 7.45 -10.87
N CYS A 79 -6.03 6.73 -9.79
CA CYS A 79 -4.84 6.92 -8.99
C CYS A 79 -3.60 6.40 -9.73
N MET A 80 -2.54 7.21 -9.79
CA MET A 80 -1.24 6.79 -10.33
C MET A 80 -0.27 6.28 -9.25
N PHE A 81 -0.72 6.16 -8.01
CA PHE A 81 0.06 5.68 -6.85
C PHE A 81 1.40 6.42 -6.67
N CYS A 82 1.42 7.73 -6.94
CA CYS A 82 2.63 8.56 -6.85
C CYS A 82 3.11 8.79 -5.40
N GLY A 83 2.22 8.73 -4.41
CA GLY A 83 2.53 8.90 -2.99
C GLY A 83 2.53 10.34 -2.48
N LEU A 84 2.35 11.36 -3.33
CA LEU A 84 2.38 12.77 -2.94
C LEU A 84 1.39 13.12 -1.82
N CYS A 85 0.22 12.47 -1.79
CA CYS A 85 -0.78 12.67 -0.75
C CYS A 85 -0.31 12.16 0.63
N ILE A 86 0.53 11.12 0.65
CA ILE A 86 1.14 10.58 1.88
C ILE A 86 2.20 11.54 2.39
N GLU A 87 3.13 11.93 1.53
CA GLU A 87 4.24 12.84 1.87
C GLU A 87 3.74 14.23 2.28
N ALA A 88 2.63 14.69 1.70
CA ALA A 88 2.03 15.97 2.03
C ALA A 88 1.22 15.98 3.34
N CYS A 89 0.97 14.82 3.96
CA CYS A 89 0.18 14.75 5.18
C CYS A 89 0.99 15.17 6.42
N PRO A 90 0.73 16.34 7.04
CA PRO A 90 1.53 16.82 8.17
C PRO A 90 1.28 16.04 9.46
N TYR A 91 0.25 15.21 9.49
CA TYR A 91 -0.17 14.45 10.68
C TYR A 91 0.09 12.96 10.57
N ASN A 92 0.76 12.50 9.51
CA ASN A 92 0.99 11.08 9.28
C ASN A 92 -0.29 10.22 9.41
N ALA A 93 -1.41 10.75 8.90
CA ALA A 93 -2.72 10.11 9.01
C ALA A 93 -3.09 9.24 7.80
N LEU A 94 -2.32 9.31 6.71
CA LEU A 94 -2.56 8.60 5.47
C LEU A 94 -1.35 7.75 5.09
N PHE A 95 -1.59 6.49 4.74
CA PHE A 95 -0.56 5.51 4.37
C PHE A 95 -0.93 4.81 3.08
N MET A 96 0.07 4.31 2.35
CA MET A 96 -0.15 3.28 1.35
C MET A 96 -0.40 1.95 2.04
N GLY A 97 -1.27 1.13 1.47
CA GLY A 97 -1.42 -0.25 1.88
C GLY A 97 -0.42 -1.18 1.20
N GLN A 98 -0.32 -2.40 1.69
CA GLN A 98 0.53 -3.44 1.11
C GLN A 98 -0.17 -4.29 0.05
N SER A 99 -1.50 -4.15 -0.11
CA SER A 99 -2.28 -4.90 -1.08
C SER A 99 -2.08 -4.38 -2.49
N TYR A 100 -1.93 -5.29 -3.45
CA TYR A 100 -1.84 -5.01 -4.89
C TYR A 100 -2.91 -5.73 -5.71
N GLU A 101 -3.80 -6.48 -5.07
CA GLU A 101 -4.84 -7.27 -5.72
C GLU A 101 -6.21 -6.58 -5.65
N GLN A 102 -6.28 -5.34 -6.18
CA GLN A 102 -7.50 -4.53 -6.17
C GLN A 102 -8.27 -4.55 -7.51
N GLY A 103 -8.01 -5.55 -8.36
CA GLY A 103 -8.73 -5.72 -9.62
C GLY A 103 -10.24 -5.88 -9.40
N ARG A 104 -11.07 -5.15 -10.16
CA ARG A 104 -12.52 -5.19 -10.09
C ARG A 104 -13.13 -5.29 -11.49
N TYR A 105 -14.28 -5.92 -11.61
CA TYR A 105 -14.97 -6.06 -12.89
C TYR A 105 -15.58 -4.76 -13.40
N THR A 106 -15.95 -3.85 -12.51
CA THR A 106 -16.55 -2.56 -12.87
C THR A 106 -15.78 -1.42 -12.22
N ARG A 107 -15.67 -0.29 -12.93
CA ARG A 107 -14.99 0.90 -12.43
C ARG A 107 -15.61 1.46 -11.14
N ALA A 108 -16.94 1.35 -10.99
CA ALA A 108 -17.63 1.83 -9.80
C ALA A 108 -17.12 1.17 -8.50
N LEU A 109 -16.65 -0.08 -8.58
CA LEU A 109 -16.09 -0.80 -7.44
C LEU A 109 -14.64 -0.39 -7.09
N LEU A 110 -14.04 0.52 -7.85
CA LEU A 110 -12.71 1.07 -7.58
C LEU A 110 -12.76 2.36 -6.72
N TRP A 111 -13.93 2.75 -6.24
CA TRP A 111 -14.05 3.77 -5.23
C TRP A 111 -13.82 3.16 -3.84
N ALA A 112 -12.84 3.67 -3.13
CA ALA A 112 -12.58 3.31 -1.74
C ALA A 112 -13.19 4.39 -0.84
N ASP A 113 -14.20 4.02 -0.08
CA ASP A 113 -14.86 4.86 0.90
C ASP A 113 -14.14 4.85 2.25
N LYS A 114 -14.64 5.65 3.19
CA LYS A 114 -14.12 5.79 4.54
C LYS A 114 -13.97 4.45 5.26
N GLU A 115 -14.94 3.56 5.14
CA GLU A 115 -14.94 2.25 5.82
C GLU A 115 -13.85 1.34 5.25
N THR A 116 -13.73 1.31 3.92
CA THR A 116 -12.71 0.52 3.22
C THR A 116 -11.29 0.91 3.62
N VAL A 117 -10.99 2.22 3.72
CA VAL A 117 -9.63 2.69 4.05
C VAL A 117 -9.31 2.62 5.54
N MET A 118 -10.34 2.51 6.41
CA MET A 118 -10.19 2.32 7.85
C MET A 118 -10.17 0.85 8.27
N SER A 119 -10.40 -0.09 7.36
CA SER A 119 -10.47 -1.51 7.70
C SER A 119 -9.24 -1.98 8.48
N PRO A 120 -9.39 -2.69 9.60
CA PRO A 120 -8.28 -3.19 10.42
C PRO A 120 -7.41 -4.22 9.70
N ASP A 121 -7.94 -4.86 8.66
CA ASP A 121 -7.22 -5.82 7.83
C ASP A 121 -6.19 -5.16 6.90
N ASN A 122 -6.25 -3.85 6.77
CA ASN A 122 -5.37 -3.09 5.90
C ASN A 122 -3.96 -2.98 6.51
N LYS A 123 -3.00 -3.65 5.92
CA LYS A 123 -1.59 -3.55 6.32
C LYS A 123 -0.98 -2.27 5.77
N MET A 124 -0.44 -1.45 6.66
CA MET A 124 0.25 -0.20 6.29
C MET A 124 1.63 -0.49 5.70
N SER A 125 2.00 0.28 4.68
CA SER A 125 3.35 0.33 4.14
C SER A 125 4.17 1.42 4.85
N ALA A 126 5.47 1.21 4.98
CA ALA A 126 6.39 2.23 5.51
C ALA A 126 6.77 3.30 4.47
N TYR A 127 6.14 3.32 3.30
CA TYR A 127 6.38 4.36 2.31
C TYR A 127 6.01 5.74 2.86
N GLY A 128 6.96 6.69 2.79
CA GLY A 128 6.78 8.04 3.33
C GLY A 128 6.87 8.15 4.87
N HIS A 129 7.10 7.04 5.57
CA HIS A 129 7.13 6.98 7.04
C HIS A 129 8.40 6.25 7.53
N PRO A 130 9.56 6.90 7.54
CA PRO A 130 10.83 6.28 7.91
C PRO A 130 10.86 5.75 9.34
N GLU A 131 10.09 6.33 10.25
CA GLU A 131 9.93 5.87 11.64
C GLU A 131 9.31 4.46 11.71
N MET A 132 8.38 4.13 10.82
CA MET A 132 7.79 2.79 10.73
C MET A 132 8.78 1.80 10.12
N GLU A 133 9.59 2.24 9.16
CA GLU A 133 10.57 1.39 8.49
C GLU A 133 11.59 0.82 9.47
N ALA A 134 12.02 1.61 10.45
CA ALA A 134 12.98 1.19 11.48
C ALA A 134 12.47 0.02 12.35
N GLY A 135 11.16 -0.08 12.54
CA GLY A 135 10.53 -1.17 13.30
C GLY A 135 10.22 -2.44 12.50
N MET A 136 10.42 -2.40 11.18
CA MET A 136 10.14 -3.55 10.31
C MET A 136 11.39 -4.41 10.11
N PRO A 137 11.22 -5.74 9.89
CA PRO A 137 12.35 -6.62 9.61
C PRO A 137 13.12 -6.17 8.36
N GLU A 138 14.43 -6.36 8.38
CA GLU A 138 15.27 -6.05 7.23
C GLU A 138 14.85 -6.86 6.01
N GLN A 139 14.69 -6.17 4.90
CA GLN A 139 14.42 -6.78 3.60
C GLN A 139 15.62 -6.53 2.68
N THR A 140 16.21 -7.59 2.17
CA THR A 140 17.25 -7.47 1.15
C THR A 140 16.61 -7.11 -0.19
N LEU A 141 17.18 -6.13 -0.89
CA LEU A 141 16.80 -5.81 -2.28
C LEU A 141 17.09 -6.97 -3.23
N LEU A 142 17.96 -7.89 -2.83
CA LEU A 142 18.27 -9.11 -3.54
C LEU A 142 17.35 -10.23 -3.04
N VAL A 143 16.20 -10.34 -3.64
CA VAL A 143 15.18 -11.39 -3.39
C VAL A 143 15.80 -12.82 -3.44
N TYR A 144 16.91 -12.98 -4.13
CA TYR A 144 17.63 -14.24 -4.26
C TYR A 144 18.13 -14.85 -2.92
N GLY A 145 18.42 -14.02 -1.92
CA GLY A 145 18.90 -14.50 -0.62
C GLY A 145 17.78 -15.04 0.28
N GLN A 146 16.56 -14.54 0.14
CA GLN A 146 15.41 -14.96 0.97
C GLN A 146 14.70 -16.19 0.40
N ILE A 147 14.60 -16.31 -0.92
CA ILE A 147 14.00 -17.50 -1.59
C ILE A 147 14.75 -18.79 -1.23
N SER A 148 16.04 -18.69 -0.89
CA SER A 148 16.85 -19.89 -0.60
C SER A 148 16.67 -20.45 0.82
N LYS A 149 16.12 -19.68 1.78
CA LYS A 149 16.01 -20.12 3.18
C LYS A 149 14.60 -20.58 3.57
N ASP A 150 13.54 -19.95 3.06
CA ASP A 150 12.20 -20.16 3.59
C ASP A 150 11.28 -21.00 2.68
N THR A 151 11.60 -21.12 1.39
CA THR A 151 10.76 -21.83 0.42
C THR A 151 11.21 -23.25 0.09
N VAL A 152 12.38 -23.68 0.59
CA VAL A 152 12.95 -25.01 0.27
C VAL A 152 12.70 -26.06 1.35
N GLY A 153 12.11 -25.67 2.49
CA GLY A 153 11.98 -26.52 3.67
C GLY A 153 10.57 -27.00 4.04
N LYS A 154 9.56 -26.87 3.17
CA LYS A 154 8.18 -27.26 3.50
C LYS A 154 7.45 -28.01 2.38
N ASP A 155 8.13 -28.73 1.57
CA ASP A 155 7.53 -29.71 0.66
C ASP A 155 8.21 -31.06 0.91
N ASP A 156 7.86 -31.74 2.02
CA ASP A 156 7.89 -33.19 2.22
C ASP A 156 6.49 -33.64 2.60
#